data_02ceacc7b58e5d3cde02c510b1caa210
#
_entry.id   02ceacc7b58e5d3cde02c510b1caa210
#
_cell.length_a   1.000
_cell.length_b   1.000
_cell.length_c   1.000
_cell.angle_alpha   90.00
_cell.angle_beta   90.00
_cell.angle_gamma   90.00
#
_symmetry.space_group_name_H-M   'P 1'
#
loop_
_entity.id
_entity.type
_entity.pdbx_description
1 polymer ?
#
loop_
_entity_poly.entity_id
_entity_poly.type
_entity_poly.pdbx_seq_one_letter_code
_entity_poly.pdbx_strand_id
1 'polypeptide(L)'
;MSDSDTESSEDERGGGDEEVEEESRDVEEELTKIAEEAAPNNPPATFEEMGVSKWILHQLGGLGIRQPSAVQAACIPAVLAGRDCVGIAKTGQGKTLAFAVPILQQLAVDPYGVFAVVLTPTRELAAQIGDSFRSLGRAGMNLREVVVTGGRDTIKQSLDLERRPHVVIATPGRLADHIRTNSTFSLARVRHLVLDEADRLLEGTLINNPSSPNYL
;
A
#
# COMPACT_ATOMS: atom_id res chain seq x y z
N MET A 1 24.30 30.77 56.73
CA MET A 1 22.89 30.64 57.10
C MET A 1 22.15 31.40 56.03
N SER A 2 21.58 30.74 55.07
CA SER A 2 20.45 29.87 54.99
C SER A 2 20.49 29.12 53.63
N ASP A 3 20.31 27.83 53.72
CA ASP A 3 20.11 26.88 52.64
C ASP A 3 18.79 27.15 51.94
N SER A 4 18.75 26.97 50.63
CA SER A 4 17.49 26.82 49.90
C SER A 4 17.67 25.64 48.94
N ASP A 5 17.06 24.53 49.35
CA ASP A 5 16.88 23.30 48.62
C ASP A 5 16.14 23.55 47.32
N THR A 6 16.73 23.07 46.23
CA THR A 6 16.05 22.91 44.93
C THR A 6 15.73 21.43 44.78
N GLU A 7 14.48 21.05 45.06
CA GLU A 7 13.95 19.74 44.75
C GLU A 7 13.88 19.57 43.23
N SER A 8 14.56 18.55 42.75
CA SER A 8 14.49 18.01 41.42
C SER A 8 13.18 17.25 41.25
N SER A 9 12.31 17.69 40.35
CA SER A 9 11.19 16.92 39.81
C SER A 9 11.67 16.17 38.58
N GLU A 10 12.19 14.98 38.76
CA GLU A 10 12.35 13.95 37.71
C GLU A 10 11.18 12.95 37.81
N ASP A 11 10.80 12.44 36.62
CA ASP A 11 9.99 11.26 36.39
C ASP A 11 8.46 11.35 36.48
N GLU A 12 7.86 11.67 35.32
CA GLU A 12 6.56 11.09 34.90
C GLU A 12 6.41 11.13 33.36
N ARG A 13 7.28 10.52 32.56
CA ARG A 13 7.12 10.40 31.10
C ARG A 13 7.39 8.99 30.54
N GLY A 14 7.41 7.97 31.38
CA GLY A 14 7.77 6.59 30.93
C GLY A 14 6.62 5.62 30.73
N GLY A 15 5.38 5.95 31.11
CA GLY A 15 4.27 4.97 31.13
C GLY A 15 3.41 4.90 29.86
N GLY A 16 3.40 5.94 29.04
CA GLY A 16 2.50 6.01 27.88
C GLY A 16 2.99 5.23 26.64
N ASP A 17 4.28 5.15 26.45
CA ASP A 17 4.85 4.53 25.25
C ASP A 17 4.86 2.99 25.36
N GLU A 18 5.00 2.44 26.56
CA GLU A 18 4.95 0.98 26.80
C GLU A 18 3.53 0.41 26.65
N GLU A 19 2.50 1.11 27.13
CA GLU A 19 1.09 0.68 26.98
C GLU A 19 0.66 0.68 25.49
N VAL A 20 1.07 1.66 24.70
CA VAL A 20 0.76 1.74 23.27
C VAL A 20 1.49 0.65 22.47
N GLU A 21 2.71 0.28 22.86
CA GLU A 21 3.44 -0.81 22.23
C GLU A 21 2.86 -2.19 22.59
N GLU A 22 2.31 -2.36 23.78
CA GLU A 22 1.68 -3.61 24.21
C GLU A 22 0.32 -3.80 23.52
N GLU A 23 -0.52 -2.76 23.45
CA GLU A 23 -1.80 -2.77 22.74
C GLU A 23 -1.63 -3.04 21.23
N SER A 24 -0.59 -2.48 20.61
CA SER A 24 -0.30 -2.72 19.20
C SER A 24 0.19 -4.15 18.93
N ARG A 25 0.91 -4.78 19.84
CA ARG A 25 1.32 -6.20 19.73
C ARG A 25 0.13 -7.15 19.84
N ASP A 26 -0.78 -6.89 20.78
CA ASP A 26 -1.96 -7.73 20.98
C ASP A 26 -2.88 -7.69 19.74
N VAL A 27 -3.06 -6.51 19.14
CA VAL A 27 -3.81 -6.35 17.88
C VAL A 27 -3.12 -7.07 16.72
N GLU A 28 -1.80 -7.00 16.62
CA GLU A 28 -1.03 -7.68 15.57
C GLU A 28 -1.10 -9.21 15.70
N GLU A 29 -1.09 -9.73 16.94
CA GLU A 29 -1.28 -11.16 17.22
C GLU A 29 -2.70 -11.61 16.89
N GLU A 30 -3.72 -10.85 17.24
CA GLU A 30 -5.12 -11.17 16.94
C GLU A 30 -5.38 -11.15 15.44
N LEU A 31 -4.90 -10.14 14.72
CA LEU A 31 -4.98 -10.06 13.26
C LEU A 31 -4.22 -11.22 12.58
N THR A 32 -3.11 -11.64 13.15
CA THR A 32 -2.34 -12.79 12.64
C THR A 32 -3.13 -14.08 12.79
N LYS A 33 -3.78 -14.30 13.93
CA LYS A 33 -4.66 -15.48 14.17
C LYS A 33 -5.86 -15.49 13.20
N ILE A 34 -6.52 -14.33 13.02
CA ILE A 34 -7.62 -14.19 12.05
C ILE A 34 -7.14 -14.50 10.63
N ALA A 35 -5.94 -14.05 10.25
CA ALA A 35 -5.37 -14.32 8.95
C ALA A 35 -5.01 -15.80 8.75
N GLU A 36 -4.52 -16.47 9.78
CA GLU A 36 -4.23 -17.91 9.75
C GLU A 36 -5.51 -18.74 9.65
N GLU A 37 -6.57 -18.39 10.38
CA GLU A 37 -7.88 -19.04 10.31
C GLU A 37 -8.58 -18.80 8.95
N ALA A 38 -8.40 -17.64 8.36
CA ALA A 38 -8.95 -17.28 7.04
C ALA A 38 -8.13 -17.84 5.88
N ALA A 39 -6.92 -18.36 6.13
CA ALA A 39 -6.07 -18.93 5.10
C ALA A 39 -6.71 -20.20 4.50
N PRO A 40 -6.63 -20.38 3.17
CA PRO A 40 -7.16 -21.58 2.55
C PRO A 40 -6.42 -22.81 3.07
N ASN A 41 -7.16 -23.88 3.39
CA ASN A 41 -6.61 -25.15 3.92
C ASN A 41 -5.58 -25.81 2.99
N ASN A 42 -5.57 -25.43 1.71
CA ASN A 42 -4.60 -25.88 0.72
C ASN A 42 -4.27 -24.68 -0.21
N PRO A 43 -3.35 -23.80 0.16
CA PRO A 43 -3.01 -22.65 -0.67
C PRO A 43 -2.39 -23.12 -1.99
N PRO A 44 -2.61 -22.39 -3.10
CA PRO A 44 -1.97 -22.70 -4.37
C PRO A 44 -0.45 -22.71 -4.25
N ALA A 45 0.17 -23.78 -4.76
CA ALA A 45 1.63 -23.95 -4.69
C ALA A 45 2.38 -23.14 -5.77
N THR A 46 1.68 -22.74 -6.84
CA THR A 46 2.26 -22.04 -7.98
C THR A 46 1.44 -20.83 -8.40
N PHE A 47 2.07 -19.88 -9.07
CA PHE A 47 1.38 -18.74 -9.67
C PHE A 47 0.40 -19.16 -10.79
N GLU A 48 0.66 -20.26 -11.47
CA GLU A 48 -0.21 -20.81 -12.50
C GLU A 48 -1.54 -21.31 -11.90
N GLU A 49 -1.47 -22.02 -10.79
CA GLU A 49 -2.66 -22.49 -10.06
C GLU A 49 -3.54 -21.34 -9.55
N MET A 50 -2.96 -20.17 -9.30
CA MET A 50 -3.69 -18.94 -8.94
C MET A 50 -4.39 -18.30 -10.12
N GLY A 51 -4.20 -18.78 -11.35
CA GLY A 51 -4.73 -18.16 -12.56
C GLY A 51 -3.94 -16.95 -13.05
N VAL A 52 -2.66 -16.83 -12.66
CA VAL A 52 -1.79 -15.77 -13.15
C VAL A 52 -1.46 -16.00 -14.62
N SER A 53 -1.61 -14.94 -15.43
CA SER A 53 -1.44 -15.01 -16.89
C SER A 53 0.03 -15.27 -17.27
N LYS A 54 0.22 -15.94 -18.42
CA LYS A 54 1.54 -16.38 -18.93
C LYS A 54 2.54 -15.23 -19.06
N TRP A 55 2.09 -14.04 -19.48
CA TRP A 55 2.99 -12.90 -19.61
C TRP A 55 3.52 -12.41 -18.26
N ILE A 56 2.69 -12.43 -17.19
CA ILE A 56 3.13 -12.08 -15.83
C ILE A 56 4.07 -13.17 -15.29
N LEU A 57 3.76 -14.46 -15.51
CA LEU A 57 4.64 -15.57 -15.14
C LEU A 57 6.04 -15.42 -15.77
N HIS A 58 6.10 -14.98 -17.02
CA HIS A 58 7.37 -14.69 -17.69
C HIS A 58 8.12 -13.54 -17.00
N GLN A 59 7.43 -12.46 -16.61
CA GLN A 59 8.05 -11.35 -15.88
C GLN A 59 8.55 -11.77 -14.49
N LEU A 60 7.73 -12.49 -13.73
CA LEU A 60 8.13 -13.03 -12.42
C LEU A 60 9.37 -13.93 -12.54
N GLY A 61 9.40 -14.81 -13.55
CA GLY A 61 10.56 -15.65 -13.83
C GLY A 61 11.81 -14.83 -14.16
N GLY A 62 11.69 -13.76 -14.95
CA GLY A 62 12.78 -12.82 -15.25
C GLY A 62 13.31 -12.07 -14.02
N LEU A 63 12.48 -11.88 -13.01
CA LEU A 63 12.85 -11.31 -11.71
C LEU A 63 13.37 -12.37 -10.71
N GLY A 64 13.48 -13.63 -11.12
CA GLY A 64 13.91 -14.73 -10.25
C GLY A 64 12.83 -15.23 -9.28
N ILE A 65 11.59 -14.77 -9.42
CA ILE A 65 10.46 -15.12 -8.54
C ILE A 65 9.73 -16.31 -9.16
N ARG A 66 9.96 -17.50 -8.60
CA ARG A 66 9.45 -18.76 -9.14
C ARG A 66 8.30 -19.35 -8.34
N GLN A 67 8.26 -19.07 -7.05
CA GLN A 67 7.24 -19.57 -6.14
C GLN A 67 6.58 -18.40 -5.39
N PRO A 68 5.27 -18.48 -5.14
CA PRO A 68 4.58 -17.47 -4.36
C PRO A 68 4.93 -17.57 -2.88
N SER A 69 4.94 -16.43 -2.22
CA SER A 69 4.94 -16.39 -0.75
C SER A 69 3.54 -16.69 -0.21
N ALA A 70 3.42 -16.99 1.09
CA ALA A 70 2.12 -17.29 1.72
C ALA A 70 1.09 -16.17 1.50
N VAL A 71 1.47 -14.91 1.67
CA VAL A 71 0.58 -13.76 1.45
C VAL A 71 0.16 -13.63 -0.02
N GLN A 72 1.05 -13.94 -0.96
CA GLN A 72 0.71 -13.94 -2.39
C GLN A 72 -0.26 -15.07 -2.74
N ALA A 73 -0.03 -16.28 -2.20
CA ALA A 73 -0.89 -17.43 -2.41
C ALA A 73 -2.31 -17.20 -1.87
N ALA A 74 -2.45 -16.48 -0.76
CA ALA A 74 -3.74 -16.15 -0.18
C ALA A 74 -4.44 -14.98 -0.90
N CYS A 75 -3.72 -13.89 -1.20
CA CYS A 75 -4.33 -12.64 -1.69
C CYS A 75 -4.58 -12.63 -3.20
N ILE A 76 -3.64 -13.15 -4.04
CA ILE A 76 -3.76 -13.05 -5.49
C ILE A 76 -5.06 -13.67 -6.02
N PRO A 77 -5.46 -14.90 -5.64
CA PRO A 77 -6.71 -15.49 -6.11
C PRO A 77 -7.95 -14.70 -5.65
N ALA A 78 -7.92 -14.17 -4.42
CA ALA A 78 -9.01 -13.37 -3.86
C ALA A 78 -9.24 -12.08 -4.66
N VAL A 79 -8.15 -11.34 -4.94
CA VAL A 79 -8.22 -10.09 -5.71
C VAL A 79 -8.57 -10.35 -7.18
N LEU A 80 -8.08 -11.43 -7.80
CA LEU A 80 -8.47 -11.84 -9.15
C LEU A 80 -9.95 -12.19 -9.24
N ALA A 81 -10.52 -12.75 -8.19
CA ALA A 81 -11.95 -13.03 -8.07
C ALA A 81 -12.80 -11.78 -7.75
N GLY A 82 -12.20 -10.58 -7.68
CA GLY A 82 -12.90 -9.31 -7.40
C GLY A 82 -13.30 -9.14 -5.94
N ARG A 83 -12.66 -9.85 -5.02
CA ARG A 83 -12.92 -9.71 -3.57
C ARG A 83 -11.97 -8.69 -2.95
N ASP A 84 -12.45 -7.98 -1.95
CA ASP A 84 -11.61 -7.19 -1.06
C ASP A 84 -10.72 -8.11 -0.22
N CYS A 85 -9.51 -7.64 0.10
CA CYS A 85 -8.51 -8.47 0.75
C CYS A 85 -7.68 -7.64 1.74
N VAL A 86 -7.52 -8.16 2.94
CA VAL A 86 -6.56 -7.66 3.93
C VAL A 86 -5.42 -8.66 4.03
N GLY A 87 -4.22 -8.23 3.62
CA GLY A 87 -3.02 -9.08 3.61
C GLY A 87 -2.08 -8.69 4.75
N ILE A 88 -1.90 -9.58 5.72
CA ILE A 88 -0.98 -9.40 6.84
C ILE A 88 0.28 -10.21 6.59
N ALA A 89 1.41 -9.55 6.55
CA ALA A 89 2.71 -10.20 6.38
C ALA A 89 3.85 -9.26 6.79
N LYS A 90 4.94 -9.82 7.28
CA LYS A 90 6.14 -9.06 7.65
C LYS A 90 6.73 -8.33 6.43
N THR A 91 7.49 -7.27 6.68
CA THR A 91 8.22 -6.56 5.63
C THR A 91 9.15 -7.52 4.89
N GLY A 92 9.22 -7.38 3.56
CA GLY A 92 10.03 -8.26 2.70
C GLY A 92 9.37 -9.59 2.29
N GLN A 93 8.17 -9.92 2.76
CA GLN A 93 7.46 -11.15 2.39
C GLN A 93 6.64 -11.05 1.09
N GLY A 94 6.84 -10.00 0.29
CA GLY A 94 6.26 -9.90 -1.05
C GLY A 94 4.84 -9.35 -1.11
N LYS A 95 4.38 -8.57 -0.12
CA LYS A 95 3.08 -7.88 -0.11
C LYS A 95 2.84 -7.09 -1.39
N THR A 96 3.84 -6.37 -1.88
CA THR A 96 3.72 -5.56 -3.10
C THR A 96 3.28 -6.38 -4.31
N LEU A 97 3.81 -7.59 -4.48
CA LEU A 97 3.41 -8.47 -5.58
C LEU A 97 2.02 -9.06 -5.38
N ALA A 98 1.58 -9.24 -4.13
CA ALA A 98 0.26 -9.76 -3.83
C ALA A 98 -0.86 -8.87 -4.39
N PHE A 99 -0.66 -7.55 -4.46
CA PHE A 99 -1.61 -6.64 -5.10
C PHE A 99 -1.20 -6.22 -6.52
N ALA A 100 0.09 -6.08 -6.84
CA ALA A 100 0.53 -5.61 -8.16
C ALA A 100 0.21 -6.63 -9.27
N VAL A 101 0.40 -7.93 -9.02
CA VAL A 101 0.13 -9.00 -9.97
C VAL A 101 -1.34 -9.01 -10.43
N PRO A 102 -2.35 -9.11 -9.54
CA PRO A 102 -3.74 -9.12 -9.97
C PRO A 102 -4.19 -7.79 -10.59
N ILE A 103 -3.70 -6.65 -10.08
CA ILE A 103 -4.01 -5.33 -10.68
C ILE A 103 -3.52 -5.26 -12.12
N LEU A 104 -2.28 -5.65 -12.40
CA LEU A 104 -1.72 -5.63 -13.75
C LEU A 104 -2.44 -6.60 -14.68
N GLN A 105 -2.81 -7.78 -14.19
CA GLN A 105 -3.56 -8.76 -14.98
C GLN A 105 -4.93 -8.22 -15.41
N GLN A 106 -5.65 -7.61 -14.49
CA GLN A 106 -6.97 -7.04 -14.79
C GLN A 106 -6.87 -5.78 -15.65
N LEU A 107 -5.87 -4.93 -15.39
CA LEU A 107 -5.58 -3.74 -16.19
C LEU A 107 -5.27 -4.09 -17.65
N ALA A 108 -4.61 -5.21 -17.91
CA ALA A 108 -4.26 -5.64 -19.26
C ALA A 108 -5.48 -5.92 -20.15
N VAL A 109 -6.67 -6.11 -19.57
CA VAL A 109 -7.92 -6.32 -20.32
C VAL A 109 -8.45 -5.01 -20.90
N ASP A 110 -8.37 -3.89 -20.14
CA ASP A 110 -8.82 -2.57 -20.58
C ASP A 110 -7.88 -1.47 -20.00
N PRO A 111 -6.75 -1.21 -20.64
CA PRO A 111 -5.72 -0.29 -20.15
C PRO A 111 -6.08 1.17 -20.43
N TYR A 112 -7.15 1.70 -19.81
CA TYR A 112 -7.59 3.07 -20.01
C TYR A 112 -7.87 3.83 -18.71
N GLY A 113 -7.22 5.00 -18.57
CA GLY A 113 -7.36 5.91 -17.41
C GLY A 113 -6.71 5.38 -16.14
N VAL A 114 -6.96 6.05 -15.01
CA VAL A 114 -6.45 5.62 -13.70
C VAL A 114 -7.26 4.41 -13.23
N PHE A 115 -6.63 3.25 -13.25
CA PHE A 115 -7.24 1.97 -12.90
C PHE A 115 -6.99 1.59 -11.43
N ALA A 116 -5.81 1.93 -10.92
CA ALA A 116 -5.45 1.65 -9.53
C ALA A 116 -4.79 2.86 -8.86
N VAL A 117 -5.11 3.03 -7.58
CA VAL A 117 -4.44 3.97 -6.67
C VAL A 117 -3.83 3.16 -5.54
N VAL A 118 -2.56 3.39 -5.27
CA VAL A 118 -1.83 2.81 -4.14
C VAL A 118 -1.41 3.94 -3.21
N LEU A 119 -1.90 3.92 -2.00
CA LEU A 119 -1.51 4.85 -0.94
C LEU A 119 -0.47 4.18 -0.03
N THR A 120 0.56 4.93 0.32
CA THR A 120 1.63 4.49 1.21
C THR A 120 2.12 5.66 2.05
N PRO A 121 2.57 5.44 3.30
CA PRO A 121 2.92 6.53 4.22
C PRO A 121 4.18 7.28 3.81
N THR A 122 5.13 6.63 3.12
CA THR A 122 6.44 7.23 2.84
C THR A 122 6.75 7.37 1.35
N ARG A 123 7.63 8.32 1.02
CA ARG A 123 8.08 8.60 -0.36
C ARG A 123 8.94 7.47 -0.90
N GLU A 124 9.71 6.87 -0.04
CA GLU A 124 10.64 5.77 -0.34
C GLU A 124 9.85 4.52 -0.74
N LEU A 125 8.82 4.16 0.03
CA LEU A 125 7.92 3.05 -0.28
C LEU A 125 7.16 3.31 -1.59
N ALA A 126 6.66 4.53 -1.81
CA ALA A 126 6.00 4.89 -3.05
C ALA A 126 6.92 4.68 -4.27
N ALA A 127 8.20 5.02 -4.16
CA ALA A 127 9.17 4.79 -5.21
C ALA A 127 9.41 3.29 -5.46
N GLN A 128 9.59 2.50 -4.39
CA GLN A 128 9.79 1.04 -4.46
C GLN A 128 8.59 0.33 -5.09
N ILE A 129 7.38 0.73 -4.73
CA ILE A 129 6.15 0.19 -5.32
C ILE A 129 6.08 0.55 -6.80
N GLY A 130 6.41 1.79 -7.18
CA GLY A 130 6.49 2.23 -8.57
C GLY A 130 7.46 1.39 -9.39
N ASP A 131 8.65 1.10 -8.85
CA ASP A 131 9.64 0.25 -9.49
C ASP A 131 9.14 -1.20 -9.66
N SER A 132 8.39 -1.72 -8.69
CA SER A 132 7.77 -3.05 -8.77
C SER A 132 6.74 -3.12 -9.91
N PHE A 133 5.84 -2.14 -10.00
CA PHE A 133 4.87 -2.06 -11.10
C PHE A 133 5.55 -1.94 -12.46
N ARG A 134 6.57 -1.08 -12.57
CA ARG A 134 7.35 -0.87 -13.80
C ARG A 134 8.05 -2.16 -14.24
N SER A 135 8.67 -2.86 -13.30
CA SER A 135 9.39 -4.10 -13.58
C SER A 135 8.46 -5.19 -14.07
N LEU A 136 7.28 -5.34 -13.48
CA LEU A 136 6.28 -6.33 -13.89
C LEU A 136 5.56 -5.95 -15.19
N GLY A 137 5.26 -4.65 -15.40
CA GLY A 137 4.50 -4.18 -16.56
C GLY A 137 5.31 -4.03 -17.84
N ARG A 138 6.65 -4.13 -17.77
CA ARG A 138 7.58 -3.71 -18.82
C ARG A 138 7.42 -4.44 -20.17
N ALA A 139 7.09 -5.70 -20.17
CA ALA A 139 7.02 -6.49 -21.40
C ALA A 139 5.60 -6.95 -21.78
N GLY A 140 4.63 -6.80 -20.91
CA GLY A 140 3.27 -7.27 -21.16
C GLY A 140 2.30 -6.19 -21.61
N MET A 141 2.60 -4.93 -21.31
CA MET A 141 1.74 -3.80 -21.62
C MET A 141 2.54 -2.48 -21.59
N ASN A 142 2.05 -1.47 -22.27
CA ASN A 142 2.61 -0.11 -22.18
C ASN A 142 2.12 0.56 -20.87
N LEU A 143 2.59 0.05 -19.73
CA LEU A 143 2.21 0.55 -18.43
C LEU A 143 2.65 2.01 -18.27
N ARG A 144 1.74 2.83 -17.79
CA ARG A 144 1.99 4.20 -17.34
C ARG A 144 1.68 4.27 -15.85
N GLU A 145 2.74 4.29 -15.06
CA GLU A 145 2.67 4.50 -13.61
C GLU A 145 3.23 5.88 -13.25
N VAL A 146 2.64 6.50 -12.24
CA VAL A 146 3.09 7.80 -11.73
C VAL A 146 3.22 7.73 -10.21
N VAL A 147 4.35 8.24 -9.71
CA VAL A 147 4.62 8.36 -8.27
C VAL A 147 4.41 9.81 -7.84
N VAL A 148 3.43 10.02 -6.96
CA VAL A 148 2.95 11.33 -6.49
C VAL A 148 3.28 11.49 -5.00
N THR A 149 4.36 12.23 -4.70
CA THR A 149 4.86 12.38 -3.33
C THR A 149 5.29 13.80 -3.04
N GLY A 150 5.27 14.18 -1.76
CA GLY A 150 5.83 15.45 -1.31
C GLY A 150 7.33 15.60 -1.65
N GLY A 151 7.85 16.83 -1.68
CA GLY A 151 9.27 17.12 -1.93
C GLY A 151 9.73 16.92 -3.38
N ARG A 152 8.84 16.59 -4.30
CA ARG A 152 9.08 16.58 -5.75
C ARG A 152 8.33 17.74 -6.41
N ASP A 153 8.75 18.09 -7.64
CA ASP A 153 8.14 19.14 -8.44
C ASP A 153 6.64 18.87 -8.68
N THR A 154 5.80 19.73 -8.15
CA THR A 154 4.34 19.61 -8.22
C THR A 154 3.83 19.79 -9.64
N ILE A 155 4.44 20.70 -10.42
CA ILE A 155 4.04 20.99 -11.81
C ILE A 155 4.29 19.74 -12.66
N LYS A 156 5.46 19.12 -12.52
CA LYS A 156 5.78 17.88 -13.22
C LYS A 156 4.82 16.76 -12.87
N GLN A 157 4.48 16.59 -11.58
CA GLN A 157 3.50 15.58 -11.16
C GLN A 157 2.11 15.85 -11.75
N SER A 158 1.67 17.11 -11.82
CA SER A 158 0.40 17.48 -12.47
C SER A 158 0.39 17.09 -13.95
N LEU A 159 1.46 17.42 -14.69
CA LEU A 159 1.59 17.03 -16.09
C LEU A 159 1.61 15.50 -16.30
N ASP A 160 2.25 14.77 -15.40
CA ASP A 160 2.28 13.32 -15.47
C ASP A 160 0.90 12.71 -15.17
N LEU A 161 0.12 13.28 -14.25
CA LEU A 161 -1.27 12.89 -13.98
C LEU A 161 -2.21 13.21 -15.17
N GLU A 162 -2.02 14.33 -15.86
CA GLU A 162 -2.79 14.68 -17.06
C GLU A 162 -2.61 13.69 -18.22
N ARG A 163 -1.47 13.00 -18.28
CA ARG A 163 -1.20 11.95 -19.26
C ARG A 163 -2.01 10.66 -19.02
N ARG A 164 -2.93 10.68 -18.07
CA ARG A 164 -3.81 9.56 -17.71
C ARG A 164 -3.03 8.29 -17.43
N PRO A 165 -2.25 8.26 -16.35
CA PRO A 165 -1.55 7.05 -15.93
C PRO A 165 -2.56 5.94 -15.62
N HIS A 166 -2.12 4.69 -15.69
CA HIS A 166 -2.93 3.53 -15.31
C HIS A 166 -2.87 3.28 -13.81
N VAL A 167 -1.71 3.52 -13.19
CA VAL A 167 -1.48 3.32 -11.76
C VAL A 167 -0.90 4.59 -11.16
N VAL A 168 -1.52 5.06 -10.09
CA VAL A 168 -1.05 6.18 -9.28
C VAL A 168 -0.59 5.63 -7.95
N ILE A 169 0.69 5.83 -7.61
CA ILE A 169 1.26 5.46 -6.31
C ILE A 169 1.53 6.77 -5.58
N ALA A 170 1.00 6.94 -4.37
CA ALA A 170 1.04 8.24 -3.75
C ALA A 170 1.16 8.22 -2.22
N THR A 171 1.72 9.31 -1.69
CA THR A 171 1.48 9.68 -0.28
C THR A 171 0.17 10.47 -0.20
N PRO A 172 -0.70 10.20 0.82
CA PRO A 172 -2.07 10.74 0.87
C PRO A 172 -2.16 12.26 0.72
N GLY A 173 -1.37 13.01 1.50
CA GLY A 173 -1.42 14.47 1.48
C GLY A 173 -1.15 15.06 0.10
N ARG A 174 -0.12 14.58 -0.61
CA ARG A 174 0.21 15.09 -1.96
C ARG A 174 -0.85 14.72 -3.00
N LEU A 175 -1.42 13.54 -2.91
CA LEU A 175 -2.52 13.16 -3.80
C LEU A 175 -3.76 14.03 -3.55
N ALA A 176 -4.10 14.29 -2.29
CA ALA A 176 -5.20 15.19 -1.92
C ALA A 176 -4.99 16.61 -2.48
N ASP A 177 -3.77 17.14 -2.44
CA ASP A 177 -3.45 18.44 -3.04
C ASP A 177 -3.73 18.45 -4.55
N HIS A 178 -3.31 17.41 -5.27
CA HIS A 178 -3.58 17.30 -6.71
C HIS A 178 -5.07 17.14 -7.01
N ILE A 179 -5.82 16.39 -6.22
CA ILE A 179 -7.28 16.23 -6.39
C ILE A 179 -7.98 17.59 -6.22
N ARG A 180 -7.55 18.40 -5.24
CA ARG A 180 -8.14 19.72 -4.97
C ARG A 180 -7.79 20.75 -6.02
N THR A 181 -6.60 20.69 -6.59
CA THR A 181 -6.06 21.76 -7.48
C THR A 181 -6.13 21.43 -8.94
N ASN A 182 -6.21 20.15 -9.32
CA ASN A 182 -6.14 19.72 -10.72
C ASN A 182 -7.50 19.20 -11.21
N SER A 183 -8.18 19.98 -12.06
CA SER A 183 -9.48 19.63 -12.65
C SER A 183 -9.38 18.63 -13.82
N THR A 184 -8.18 18.36 -14.34
CA THR A 184 -7.97 17.45 -15.49
C THR A 184 -7.72 16.01 -15.09
N PHE A 185 -7.39 15.78 -13.83
CA PHE A 185 -7.15 14.47 -13.25
C PHE A 185 -8.45 13.87 -12.70
N SER A 186 -8.78 12.67 -13.11
CA SER A 186 -10.02 11.98 -12.70
C SER A 186 -9.74 10.59 -12.18
N LEU A 187 -10.34 10.28 -11.03
CA LEU A 187 -10.33 8.96 -10.39
C LEU A 187 -11.58 8.12 -10.68
N ALA A 188 -12.48 8.59 -11.57
CA ALA A 188 -13.78 7.94 -11.84
C ALA A 188 -13.66 6.49 -12.38
N ARG A 189 -12.50 6.08 -12.85
CA ARG A 189 -12.24 4.73 -13.38
C ARG A 189 -11.44 3.84 -12.44
N VAL A 190 -11.13 4.30 -11.24
CA VAL A 190 -10.40 3.52 -10.25
C VAL A 190 -11.24 2.30 -9.86
N ARG A 191 -10.64 1.12 -10.01
CA ARG A 191 -11.21 -0.17 -9.60
C ARG A 191 -10.48 -0.75 -8.40
N HIS A 192 -9.24 -0.34 -8.17
CA HIS A 192 -8.43 -0.82 -7.06
C HIS A 192 -7.92 0.36 -6.25
N LEU A 193 -8.22 0.35 -4.97
CA LEU A 193 -7.59 1.17 -3.96
C LEU A 193 -6.78 0.26 -3.05
N VAL A 194 -5.48 0.52 -2.95
CA VAL A 194 -4.57 -0.23 -2.08
C VAL A 194 -4.06 0.71 -1.00
N LEU A 195 -4.12 0.25 0.23
CA LEU A 195 -3.50 0.89 1.39
C LEU A 195 -2.31 0.03 1.82
N ASP A 196 -1.09 0.44 1.50
CA ASP A 196 0.12 -0.26 1.94
C ASP A 196 0.63 0.34 3.24
N GLU A 197 1.02 -0.48 4.20
CA GLU A 197 1.27 -0.08 5.60
C GLU A 197 0.07 0.70 6.17
N ALA A 198 -1.12 0.08 6.08
CA ALA A 198 -2.38 0.73 6.44
C ALA A 198 -2.44 1.16 7.91
N ASP A 199 -1.81 0.43 8.81
CA ASP A 199 -1.56 0.78 10.21
C ASP A 199 -0.97 2.19 10.33
N ARG A 200 0.15 2.44 9.67
CA ARG A 200 0.82 3.75 9.68
C ARG A 200 0.05 4.85 8.96
N LEU A 201 -0.74 4.50 7.94
CA LEU A 201 -1.60 5.46 7.24
C LEU A 201 -2.76 5.93 8.14
N LEU A 202 -3.28 5.05 8.98
CA LEU A 202 -4.44 5.30 9.84
C LEU A 202 -4.04 5.98 11.17
N GLU A 203 -2.90 5.63 11.76
CA GLU A 203 -2.38 6.26 12.99
C GLU A 203 -2.27 7.78 12.85
N GLY A 204 -1.71 8.29 11.76
CA GLY A 204 -1.60 9.73 11.50
C GLY A 204 -2.94 10.46 11.40
N THR A 205 -4.02 9.75 11.09
CA THR A 205 -5.37 10.33 10.95
C THR A 205 -6.10 10.37 12.28
N LEU A 206 -5.91 9.38 13.14
CA LEU A 206 -6.57 9.28 14.44
C LEU A 206 -5.96 10.23 15.48
N ILE A 207 -4.65 10.44 15.46
CA ILE A 207 -3.94 11.28 16.45
C ILE A 207 -4.10 12.78 16.15
N ASN A 208 -4.21 13.19 14.90
CA ASN A 208 -4.16 14.61 14.51
C ASN A 208 -5.51 15.31 14.37
N ASN A 209 -6.67 14.64 14.58
CA ASN A 209 -7.95 15.34 14.51
C ASN A 209 -9.10 14.70 15.30
N PRO A 210 -9.12 14.79 16.65
CA PRO A 210 -10.24 14.33 17.45
C PRO A 210 -11.51 15.21 17.29
N SER A 211 -11.46 16.30 16.51
CA SER A 211 -12.55 17.29 16.44
C SER A 211 -13.04 17.61 15.01
N SER A 212 -12.67 16.86 13.99
CA SER A 212 -13.19 17.11 12.62
C SER A 212 -14.21 16.05 12.21
N PRO A 213 -15.53 16.37 12.23
CA PRO A 213 -16.60 15.41 11.91
C PRO A 213 -16.89 15.24 10.41
N ASN A 214 -16.04 15.65 9.51
CA ASN A 214 -16.36 15.68 8.08
C ASN A 214 -15.26 15.13 7.21
N TYR A 215 -15.08 13.80 7.18
CA TYR A 215 -14.50 13.09 6.03
C TYR A 215 -15.10 11.67 5.95
N LEU A 216 -16.32 11.61 5.45
CA LEU A 216 -16.86 10.46 4.73
C LEU A 216 -17.35 10.95 3.36
#